data_302d54b82f853bec0a50406948361d76
#
_entry.id   302d54b82f853bec0a50406948361d76
#
_cell.length_a   1.000
_cell.length_b   1.000
_cell.length_c   1.000
_cell.angle_alpha   90.00
_cell.angle_beta   90.00
_cell.angle_gamma   90.00
#
_symmetry.space_group_name_H-M   'P 1'
#
loop_
_entity.id
_entity.type
_entity.pdbx_description
1 polymer ?
#
loop_
_entity_poly.entity_id
_entity_poly.type
_entity_poly.pdbx_seq_one_letter_code
_entity_poly.pdbx_strand_id
1 'polypeptide(L)'
;MGRSVGSGLGAHAILFGDCAKMGACRGDACHLALFCGGFHGFRCRHGAGSTPCFLHVTSRIMSLSPRFALLASLVAVSLTLPAVAVEAPASPAGVTAVTLAQQAPIHWVSVTQIARSLDGLPPMAVGFDIDDTLLFSSPGFYRGKQEFSPNDESYLKNAAFWEKMNNGWDAFSVPKEVGKALIAMHLQRGDHIYFVTGRSATKTETVSQTLQQAMNIPADQLNPVIFAGDQPGQNTKVQWLKEKQMKIFYGDADGDIKAAQELGIRGIRLLRSANSTYRPLPLAGALGEEVIVNSQY
;
A
#
# COMPACT_ATOMS: atom_id res chain seq x y z
N MET A 1 -44.10 -28.89 -18.47
CA MET A 1 -44.74 -27.93 -17.53
C MET A 1 -43.60 -27.15 -16.91
N GLY A 2 -43.21 -26.00 -17.31
CA GLY A 2 -43.88 -24.70 -17.39
C GLY A 2 -43.40 -23.93 -16.17
N ARG A 3 -42.72 -22.89 -16.28
CA ARG A 3 -42.64 -21.48 -16.71
C ARG A 3 -41.35 -20.89 -16.13
N SER A 4 -40.42 -20.27 -16.84
CA SER A 4 -40.45 -18.97 -17.51
C SER A 4 -40.76 -17.74 -16.64
N VAL A 5 -39.92 -16.71 -16.85
CA VAL A 5 -40.05 -15.27 -16.58
C VAL A 5 -39.32 -14.83 -15.32
N GLY A 6 -38.47 -13.79 -15.30
CA GLY A 6 -38.28 -12.70 -16.23
C GLY A 6 -37.13 -11.83 -15.78
N SER A 7 -36.56 -11.20 -16.75
CA SER A 7 -35.61 -10.14 -16.72
C SER A 7 -36.09 -8.91 -15.94
N GLY A 8 -35.20 -8.33 -15.16
CA GLY A 8 -35.40 -7.03 -14.54
C GLY A 8 -34.06 -6.34 -14.35
N LEU A 9 -33.61 -5.59 -15.34
CA LEU A 9 -32.60 -4.57 -15.20
C LEU A 9 -33.06 -3.53 -14.19
N GLY A 10 -32.26 -3.28 -13.17
CA GLY A 10 -32.42 -2.24 -12.20
C GLY A 10 -31.06 -1.73 -11.75
N ALA A 11 -30.46 -0.85 -12.53
CA ALA A 11 -29.42 0.02 -12.05
C ALA A 11 -30.01 0.88 -10.93
N HIS A 12 -29.52 0.74 -9.70
CA HIS A 12 -29.50 1.74 -8.60
C HIS A 12 -29.12 1.03 -7.30
N ALA A 13 -27.83 0.85 -7.09
CA ALA A 13 -27.29 0.45 -5.81
C ALA A 13 -25.96 1.18 -5.54
N ILE A 14 -26.06 2.47 -5.34
CA ILE A 14 -25.00 3.20 -4.64
C ILE A 14 -25.75 4.29 -3.85
N LEU A 15 -26.02 4.01 -2.58
CA LEU A 15 -26.30 4.96 -1.47
C LEU A 15 -27.10 4.32 -0.32
N PHE A 16 -26.78 3.06 0.05
CA PHE A 16 -27.26 2.46 1.29
C PHE A 16 -26.10 1.75 2.04
N GLY A 17 -25.14 2.51 2.43
CA GLY A 17 -24.17 2.09 3.43
C GLY A 17 -24.08 3.19 4.47
N ASP A 18 -24.45 2.91 5.72
CA ASP A 18 -24.26 3.67 6.94
C ASP A 18 -25.48 4.18 7.72
N CYS A 19 -26.68 3.67 7.45
CA CYS A 19 -27.78 3.89 8.42
C CYS A 19 -27.90 2.85 9.55
N ALA A 20 -27.06 1.82 9.58
CA ALA A 20 -27.16 0.74 10.57
C ALA A 20 -26.44 1.01 11.91
N LYS A 21 -25.86 2.18 12.12
CA LYS A 21 -25.16 2.53 13.38
C LYS A 21 -25.80 3.66 14.19
N MET A 22 -26.98 4.11 13.82
CA MET A 22 -27.69 5.07 14.67
C MET A 22 -28.80 4.35 15.42
N GLY A 23 -28.69 4.38 16.74
CA GLY A 23 -29.67 3.80 17.68
C GLY A 23 -31.08 4.33 17.42
N ALA A 24 -32.06 3.48 17.72
CA ALA A 24 -33.47 3.73 17.52
C ALA A 24 -33.89 5.10 18.09
N CYS A 25 -34.32 6.01 17.23
CA CYS A 25 -35.03 7.21 17.65
C CYS A 25 -36.43 6.82 18.16
N ARG A 26 -36.66 6.95 19.45
CA ARG A 26 -38.01 6.98 20.04
C ARG A 26 -38.33 8.43 20.37
N GLY A 27 -39.35 8.99 19.73
CA GLY A 27 -39.85 10.31 20.04
C GLY A 27 -39.93 11.31 18.89
N ASP A 28 -40.94 12.11 18.88
CA ASP A 28 -41.49 12.96 17.81
C ASP A 28 -40.64 14.15 17.37
N ALA A 29 -39.38 14.05 17.09
CA ALA A 29 -38.64 15.04 16.31
C ALA A 29 -37.19 14.61 16.07
N CYS A 30 -36.84 14.24 14.83
CA CYS A 30 -35.46 14.13 14.40
C CYS A 30 -34.96 15.44 13.76
N HIS A 31 -34.11 16.19 14.46
CA HIS A 31 -33.32 17.28 13.86
C HIS A 31 -31.96 16.73 13.42
N LEU A 32 -31.73 16.66 12.11
CA LEU A 32 -30.44 16.34 11.55
C LEU A 32 -29.80 17.65 11.05
N ALA A 33 -28.78 18.13 11.74
CA ALA A 33 -27.95 19.23 11.28
C ALA A 33 -26.72 18.69 10.54
N LEU A 34 -26.68 18.83 9.23
CA LEU A 34 -25.47 18.62 8.43
C LEU A 34 -24.77 19.96 8.24
N PHE A 35 -23.61 20.12 8.84
CA PHE A 35 -22.70 21.22 8.56
C PHE A 35 -21.85 20.86 7.33
N CYS A 36 -22.32 21.27 6.15
CA CYS A 36 -21.47 21.50 4.98
C CYS A 36 -21.89 22.83 4.36
N GLY A 37 -20.94 23.70 4.13
CA GLY A 37 -21.14 25.11 3.80
C GLY A 37 -22.27 25.37 2.82
N GLY A 38 -23.26 26.16 3.22
CA GLY A 38 -24.15 26.81 2.32
C GLY A 38 -25.57 26.28 2.15
N PHE A 39 -26.04 25.29 2.95
CA PHE A 39 -27.42 24.81 2.85
C PHE A 39 -28.21 25.09 4.13
N HIS A 40 -29.27 25.89 4.01
CA HIS A 40 -30.24 26.16 5.07
C HIS A 40 -31.35 25.11 5.09
N GLY A 41 -31.54 24.50 6.25
CA GLY A 41 -32.75 23.91 6.83
C GLY A 41 -33.56 22.92 5.99
N PHE A 42 -33.50 21.64 6.39
CA PHE A 42 -34.45 20.63 5.92
C PHE A 42 -35.68 20.56 6.84
N ARG A 43 -36.89 20.55 6.29
CA ARG A 43 -38.12 20.39 7.02
C ARG A 43 -38.87 19.16 6.49
N CYS A 44 -39.02 18.13 7.35
CA CYS A 44 -39.89 16.99 7.03
C CYS A 44 -41.32 17.26 7.49
N ARG A 45 -42.30 17.02 6.66
CA ARG A 45 -43.73 17.10 6.97
C ARG A 45 -44.29 15.68 7.05
N HIS A 46 -44.85 15.29 8.20
CA HIS A 46 -45.55 14.01 8.36
C HIS A 46 -46.96 14.12 7.81
N GLY A 47 -47.33 13.18 6.93
CA GLY A 47 -48.69 12.90 6.56
C GLY A 47 -49.08 11.53 7.07
N ALA A 48 -50.29 11.39 7.62
CA ALA A 48 -50.80 10.11 8.09
C ALA A 48 -51.09 9.16 6.91
N GLY A 49 -50.32 8.10 6.79
CA GLY A 49 -50.49 7.07 5.77
C GLY A 49 -49.13 6.58 5.26
N SER A 50 -49.00 5.28 5.10
CA SER A 50 -47.78 4.55 4.73
C SER A 50 -47.34 4.86 3.28
N THR A 51 -46.69 5.99 3.08
CA THR A 51 -46.07 6.38 1.80
C THR A 51 -44.64 6.87 2.02
N PRO A 52 -43.73 6.60 1.10
CA PRO A 52 -42.32 6.98 1.24
C PRO A 52 -42.13 8.49 1.25
N CYS A 53 -41.18 8.96 2.06
CA CYS A 53 -40.78 10.35 2.17
C CYS A 53 -40.15 10.82 0.85
N PHE A 54 -40.82 11.71 0.12
CA PHE A 54 -40.24 12.40 -1.04
C PHE A 54 -39.49 13.65 -0.56
N LEU A 55 -38.20 13.73 -0.86
CA LEU A 55 -37.42 14.95 -0.68
C LEU A 55 -37.75 15.96 -1.80
N HIS A 56 -38.39 17.06 -1.45
CA HIS A 56 -38.57 18.20 -2.38
C HIS A 56 -37.42 19.18 -2.16
N VAL A 57 -36.55 19.29 -3.14
CA VAL A 57 -35.46 20.29 -3.17
C VAL A 57 -35.96 21.49 -4.01
N THR A 58 -36.34 22.57 -3.37
CA THR A 58 -36.62 23.84 -4.06
C THR A 58 -35.32 24.63 -4.19
N SER A 59 -34.77 24.70 -5.39
CA SER A 59 -33.69 25.62 -5.72
C SER A 59 -34.27 26.99 -6.03
N ARG A 60 -34.00 27.98 -5.18
CA ARG A 60 -34.20 29.39 -5.54
C ARG A 60 -33.00 29.84 -6.37
N ILE A 61 -33.24 30.06 -7.65
CA ILE A 61 -32.31 30.76 -8.53
C ILE A 61 -32.39 32.23 -8.19
N MET A 62 -31.37 32.75 -7.51
CA MET A 62 -31.20 34.21 -7.39
C MET A 62 -30.69 34.75 -8.72
N SER A 63 -31.51 35.51 -9.43
CA SER A 63 -31.11 36.26 -10.61
C SER A 63 -30.16 37.39 -10.16
N LEU A 64 -28.87 37.22 -10.41
CA LEU A 64 -27.89 38.29 -10.28
C LEU A 64 -28.01 39.21 -11.48
N SER A 65 -28.16 40.55 -11.24
CA SER A 65 -28.21 41.56 -12.27
C SER A 65 -26.90 41.57 -13.09
N PRO A 66 -26.97 41.89 -14.40
CA PRO A 66 -25.79 41.76 -15.29
C PRO A 66 -24.59 42.65 -14.95
N ARG A 67 -24.75 43.58 -14.00
CA ARG A 67 -23.67 44.47 -13.55
C ARG A 67 -22.69 43.84 -12.57
N PHE A 68 -23.06 42.73 -11.91
CA PHE A 68 -22.16 41.99 -11.01
C PHE A 68 -21.42 40.81 -11.68
N ALA A 69 -21.89 40.38 -12.86
CA ALA A 69 -21.25 39.27 -13.57
C ALA A 69 -19.87 39.63 -14.17
N LEU A 70 -19.62 40.89 -14.48
CA LEU A 70 -18.36 41.36 -15.05
C LEU A 70 -17.23 41.46 -14.03
N LEU A 71 -17.52 41.70 -12.75
CA LEU A 71 -16.50 41.75 -11.69
C LEU A 71 -16.12 40.37 -11.18
N ALA A 72 -17.04 39.38 -11.23
CA ALA A 72 -16.75 38.01 -10.83
C ALA A 72 -15.86 37.28 -11.86
N SER A 73 -15.94 37.66 -13.14
CA SER A 73 -15.13 37.03 -14.20
C SER A 73 -13.67 37.48 -14.18
N LEU A 74 -13.34 38.64 -13.63
CA LEU A 74 -11.97 39.15 -13.51
C LEU A 74 -11.19 38.57 -12.33
N VAL A 75 -11.88 38.08 -11.28
CA VAL A 75 -11.24 37.47 -10.12
C VAL A 75 -10.95 35.99 -10.34
N ALA A 76 -11.72 35.31 -11.21
CA ALA A 76 -11.51 33.86 -11.50
C ALA A 76 -10.30 33.58 -12.40
N VAL A 77 -9.80 34.54 -13.17
CA VAL A 77 -8.67 34.37 -14.09
C VAL A 77 -7.33 34.50 -13.37
N SER A 78 -7.27 35.07 -12.17
CA SER A 78 -6.01 35.32 -11.44
C SER A 78 -5.59 34.20 -10.48
N LEU A 79 -6.33 33.08 -10.39
CA LEU A 79 -6.04 32.00 -9.41
C LEU A 79 -5.57 30.67 -10.03
N THR A 80 -5.40 30.60 -11.35
CA THR A 80 -4.76 29.45 -11.98
C THR A 80 -3.26 29.72 -12.20
N LEU A 81 -2.53 29.89 -11.12
CA LEU A 81 -1.08 29.69 -11.19
C LEU A 81 -0.88 28.19 -11.42
N PRO A 82 -0.19 27.76 -12.48
CA PRO A 82 0.21 26.38 -12.60
C PRO A 82 1.03 26.06 -11.34
N ALA A 83 0.64 25.05 -10.61
CA ALA A 83 1.49 24.45 -9.59
C ALA A 83 2.75 23.97 -10.33
N VAL A 84 3.79 24.79 -10.31
CA VAL A 84 5.12 24.34 -10.73
C VAL A 84 5.47 23.27 -9.70
N ALA A 85 5.40 22.01 -10.12
CA ALA A 85 6.00 20.93 -9.35
C ALA A 85 7.48 21.32 -9.21
N VAL A 86 7.86 21.75 -8.03
CA VAL A 86 9.28 21.93 -7.69
C VAL A 86 9.88 20.55 -7.77
N GLU A 87 10.53 20.27 -8.90
CA GLU A 87 11.32 19.07 -9.08
C GLU A 87 12.37 19.08 -7.96
N ALA A 88 12.40 18.05 -7.13
CA ALA A 88 13.40 17.97 -6.09
C ALA A 88 14.77 18.09 -6.75
N PRO A 89 15.67 18.95 -6.24
CA PRO A 89 16.94 19.18 -6.88
C PRO A 89 17.69 17.85 -7.07
N ALA A 90 18.15 17.59 -8.28
CA ALA A 90 18.98 16.43 -8.56
C ALA A 90 20.18 16.42 -7.61
N SER A 91 20.48 15.28 -7.02
CA SER A 91 21.63 15.15 -6.11
C SER A 91 22.91 15.62 -6.81
N PRO A 92 23.71 16.50 -6.18
CA PRO A 92 24.97 16.95 -6.76
C PRO A 92 25.88 15.76 -7.07
N ALA A 93 26.54 15.79 -8.24
CA ALA A 93 27.52 14.78 -8.59
C ALA A 93 28.65 14.74 -7.53
N GLY A 94 29.00 13.54 -7.07
CA GLY A 94 30.05 13.34 -6.07
C GLY A 94 29.61 13.29 -4.61
N VAL A 95 28.30 13.47 -4.32
CA VAL A 95 27.77 13.30 -2.96
C VAL A 95 27.38 11.83 -2.74
N THR A 96 27.88 11.22 -1.66
CA THR A 96 27.49 9.85 -1.31
C THR A 96 26.09 9.81 -0.70
N ALA A 97 25.40 8.66 -0.82
CA ALA A 97 24.10 8.45 -0.19
C ALA A 97 24.14 8.69 1.32
N VAL A 98 25.24 8.33 1.99
CA VAL A 98 25.45 8.58 3.42
C VAL A 98 25.52 10.07 3.73
N THR A 99 26.26 10.83 2.92
CA THR A 99 26.36 12.29 3.07
C THR A 99 25.01 12.96 2.87
N LEU A 100 24.22 12.52 1.88
CA LEU A 100 22.86 13.01 1.63
C LEU A 100 21.94 12.70 2.81
N ALA A 101 22.00 11.50 3.38
CA ALA A 101 21.18 11.12 4.53
C ALA A 101 21.50 11.98 5.78
N GLN A 102 22.74 12.43 5.92
CA GLN A 102 23.17 13.29 7.03
C GLN A 102 22.81 14.77 6.82
N GLN A 103 22.71 15.22 5.57
CA GLN A 103 22.57 16.65 5.23
C GLN A 103 21.20 17.01 4.62
N ALA A 104 20.45 16.04 4.14
CA ALA A 104 19.16 16.26 3.48
C ALA A 104 18.03 15.52 4.19
N PRO A 105 16.77 15.98 4.02
CA PRO A 105 15.62 15.20 4.43
C PRO A 105 15.57 13.84 3.70
N ILE A 106 14.78 12.89 4.23
CA ILE A 106 14.57 11.58 3.64
C ILE A 106 14.23 11.71 2.14
N HIS A 107 14.87 10.90 1.31
CA HIS A 107 14.61 10.85 -0.13
C HIS A 107 13.32 10.06 -0.41
N TRP A 108 12.20 10.74 -0.31
CA TRP A 108 10.89 10.16 -0.59
C TRP A 108 10.67 9.97 -2.09
N VAL A 109 10.22 8.77 -2.48
CA VAL A 109 9.87 8.43 -3.86
C VAL A 109 8.48 7.79 -3.93
N SER A 110 7.81 7.94 -5.06
CA SER A 110 6.59 7.20 -5.38
C SER A 110 6.88 6.08 -6.38
N VAL A 111 5.97 5.11 -6.48
CA VAL A 111 6.05 4.05 -7.52
C VAL A 111 6.15 4.66 -8.93
N THR A 112 5.43 5.76 -9.18
CA THR A 112 5.48 6.47 -10.47
C THR A 112 6.85 7.10 -10.74
N GLN A 113 7.51 7.66 -9.72
CA GLN A 113 8.87 8.20 -9.86
C GLN A 113 9.88 7.09 -10.11
N ILE A 114 9.74 5.94 -9.42
CA ILE A 114 10.56 4.76 -9.69
C ILE A 114 10.36 4.31 -11.14
N ALA A 115 9.12 4.15 -11.60
CA ALA A 115 8.81 3.77 -12.98
C ALA A 115 9.49 4.69 -14.00
N ARG A 116 9.32 6.01 -13.83
CA ARG A 116 9.96 7.02 -14.72
C ARG A 116 11.49 6.93 -14.71
N SER A 117 12.09 6.63 -13.56
CA SER A 117 13.56 6.48 -13.47
C SER A 117 14.10 5.26 -14.24
N LEU A 118 13.20 4.34 -14.62
CA LEU A 118 13.51 3.13 -15.37
C LEU A 118 13.13 3.25 -16.86
N ASP A 119 12.57 4.38 -17.29
CA ASP A 119 12.19 4.60 -18.68
C ASP A 119 13.42 4.48 -19.62
N GLY A 120 13.23 3.74 -20.70
CA GLY A 120 14.30 3.50 -21.69
C GLY A 120 15.37 2.50 -21.25
N LEU A 121 15.37 2.01 -20.01
CA LEU A 121 16.27 0.94 -19.58
C LEU A 121 15.73 -0.43 -20.01
N PRO A 122 16.60 -1.38 -20.41
CA PRO A 122 16.20 -2.72 -20.74
C PRO A 122 15.61 -3.45 -19.52
N PRO A 123 14.84 -4.54 -19.73
CA PRO A 123 14.42 -5.43 -18.65
C PRO A 123 15.61 -5.87 -17.79
N MET A 124 15.38 -6.00 -16.48
CA MET A 124 16.41 -6.31 -15.51
C MET A 124 15.91 -7.28 -14.43
N ALA A 125 16.83 -7.86 -13.67
CA ALA A 125 16.48 -8.62 -12.47
C ALA A 125 16.23 -7.67 -11.29
N VAL A 126 15.10 -7.86 -10.63
CA VAL A 126 14.69 -7.10 -9.45
C VAL A 126 14.30 -8.05 -8.33
N GLY A 127 14.64 -7.71 -7.11
CA GLY A 127 14.36 -8.53 -5.94
C GLY A 127 13.47 -7.83 -4.93
N PHE A 128 12.69 -8.63 -4.23
CA PHE A 128 11.80 -8.18 -3.14
C PHE A 128 12.03 -9.05 -1.90
N ASP A 129 12.14 -8.41 -0.77
CA ASP A 129 11.85 -9.07 0.50
C ASP A 129 10.35 -9.33 0.63
N ILE A 130 9.94 -10.19 1.56
CA ILE A 130 8.55 -10.63 1.72
C ILE A 130 7.89 -9.97 2.93
N ASP A 131 8.43 -10.23 4.12
CA ASP A 131 7.79 -9.88 5.39
C ASP A 131 7.88 -8.38 5.65
N ASP A 132 6.74 -7.74 5.91
CA ASP A 132 6.60 -6.27 6.01
C ASP A 132 6.98 -5.49 4.74
N THR A 133 7.42 -6.17 3.68
CA THR A 133 7.71 -5.61 2.36
C THR A 133 6.55 -5.81 1.37
N LEU A 134 6.25 -7.05 1.01
CA LEU A 134 5.11 -7.41 0.14
C LEU A 134 3.88 -7.83 0.94
N LEU A 135 4.10 -8.47 2.07
CA LEU A 135 3.08 -8.97 2.98
C LEU A 135 3.25 -8.34 4.36
N PHE A 136 2.20 -7.78 4.93
CA PHE A 136 2.14 -7.52 6.36
C PHE A 136 1.92 -8.87 7.07
N SER A 137 3.01 -9.51 7.48
CA SER A 137 3.03 -10.90 7.98
C SER A 137 2.89 -11.00 9.50
N SER A 138 2.84 -9.89 10.20
CA SER A 138 2.79 -9.85 11.66
C SER A 138 1.72 -10.75 12.31
N PRO A 139 0.52 -10.96 11.73
CA PRO A 139 -0.46 -11.88 12.33
C PRO A 139 0.07 -13.32 12.46
N GLY A 140 0.72 -13.85 11.43
CA GLY A 140 1.32 -15.19 11.46
C GLY A 140 2.49 -15.28 12.44
N PHE A 141 3.37 -14.29 12.44
CA PHE A 141 4.49 -14.20 13.39
C PHE A 141 4.02 -14.07 14.85
N TYR A 142 3.02 -13.22 15.10
CA TYR A 142 2.43 -13.08 16.43
C TYR A 142 1.84 -14.40 16.94
N ARG A 143 1.11 -15.11 16.07
CA ARG A 143 0.60 -16.44 16.40
C ARG A 143 1.74 -17.41 16.73
N GLY A 144 2.82 -17.39 15.95
CA GLY A 144 4.00 -18.20 16.19
C GLY A 144 4.65 -17.92 17.53
N LYS A 145 4.81 -16.63 17.86
CA LYS A 145 5.31 -16.23 19.17
C LYS A 145 4.45 -16.75 20.29
N GLN A 146 3.13 -16.60 20.22
CA GLN A 146 2.21 -17.08 21.26
C GLN A 146 2.23 -18.60 21.41
N GLU A 147 2.41 -19.35 20.33
CA GLU A 147 2.39 -20.81 20.36
C GLU A 147 3.73 -21.41 20.81
N PHE A 148 4.87 -20.83 20.40
CA PHE A 148 6.18 -21.47 20.60
C PHE A 148 7.06 -20.78 21.65
N SER A 149 6.97 -19.46 21.83
CA SER A 149 7.78 -18.72 22.82
C SER A 149 7.15 -17.37 23.17
N PRO A 150 6.07 -17.34 23.98
CA PRO A 150 5.31 -16.11 24.22
C PRO A 150 6.12 -14.99 24.89
N ASN A 151 7.22 -15.31 25.55
CA ASN A 151 8.01 -14.36 26.35
C ASN A 151 9.28 -13.85 25.63
N ASP A 152 9.67 -14.45 24.50
CA ASP A 152 10.89 -14.07 23.77
C ASP A 152 10.78 -14.35 22.27
N GLU A 153 11.88 -14.14 21.53
CA GLU A 153 11.92 -14.34 20.08
C GLU A 153 12.50 -15.72 19.66
N SER A 154 12.60 -16.68 20.59
CA SER A 154 13.21 -18.00 20.29
C SER A 154 12.37 -18.83 19.32
N TYR A 155 11.08 -18.51 19.14
CA TYR A 155 10.25 -19.14 18.10
C TYR A 155 10.85 -19.00 16.70
N LEU A 156 11.58 -17.91 16.42
CA LEU A 156 12.26 -17.69 15.13
C LEU A 156 13.39 -18.72 14.86
N LYS A 157 13.84 -19.43 15.90
CA LYS A 157 14.81 -20.54 15.78
C LYS A 157 14.15 -21.92 15.76
N ASN A 158 12.83 -21.97 15.87
CA ASN A 158 12.07 -23.21 15.93
C ASN A 158 11.67 -23.68 14.53
N ALA A 159 12.16 -24.84 14.09
CA ALA A 159 11.82 -25.42 12.80
C ALA A 159 10.30 -25.67 12.63
N ALA A 160 9.61 -26.06 13.71
CA ALA A 160 8.16 -26.29 13.66
C ALA A 160 7.35 -24.99 13.44
N PHE A 161 7.86 -23.85 13.90
CA PHE A 161 7.29 -22.54 13.55
C PHE A 161 7.40 -22.29 12.04
N TRP A 162 8.59 -22.48 11.47
CA TRP A 162 8.81 -22.23 10.03
C TRP A 162 8.00 -23.19 9.16
N GLU A 163 7.83 -24.45 9.58
CA GLU A 163 6.96 -25.40 8.87
C GLU A 163 5.51 -24.88 8.79
N LYS A 164 4.99 -24.27 9.85
CA LYS A 164 3.65 -23.69 9.85
C LYS A 164 3.60 -22.36 9.08
N MET A 165 4.60 -21.50 9.28
CA MET A 165 4.63 -20.17 8.66
C MET A 165 4.73 -20.28 7.14
N ASN A 166 5.63 -21.15 6.63
CA ASN A 166 5.83 -21.34 5.21
C ASN A 166 4.75 -22.22 4.54
N ASN A 167 3.92 -22.94 5.31
CA ASN A 167 2.91 -23.86 4.79
C ASN A 167 1.51 -23.55 5.31
N GLY A 168 1.08 -22.29 5.15
CA GLY A 168 -0.32 -21.91 5.35
C GLY A 168 -0.58 -20.72 6.27
N TRP A 169 0.34 -20.35 7.17
CA TRP A 169 0.08 -19.20 8.06
C TRP A 169 0.16 -17.85 7.34
N ASP A 170 0.69 -17.79 6.12
CA ASP A 170 0.55 -16.62 5.26
C ASP A 170 -0.90 -16.34 4.84
N ALA A 171 -1.84 -17.26 5.09
CA ALA A 171 -3.26 -16.96 4.98
C ALA A 171 -3.71 -15.83 5.94
N PHE A 172 -2.93 -15.56 6.99
CA PHE A 172 -3.17 -14.43 7.91
C PHE A 172 -2.45 -13.15 7.50
N SER A 173 -1.56 -13.23 6.52
CA SER A 173 -0.80 -12.08 6.01
C SER A 173 -1.66 -11.21 5.11
N VAL A 174 -1.46 -9.89 5.18
CA VAL A 174 -2.19 -8.92 4.36
C VAL A 174 -1.27 -8.41 3.26
N PRO A 175 -1.61 -8.62 1.97
CA PRO A 175 -0.82 -8.08 0.86
C PRO A 175 -0.81 -6.55 0.89
N LYS A 176 0.37 -5.96 0.73
CA LYS A 176 0.54 -4.50 0.71
C LYS A 176 0.22 -3.96 -0.69
N GLU A 177 -0.62 -2.94 -0.77
CA GLU A 177 -1.04 -2.36 -2.06
C GLU A 177 0.14 -1.76 -2.83
N VAL A 178 1.11 -1.16 -2.14
CA VAL A 178 2.34 -0.67 -2.76
C VAL A 178 3.16 -1.81 -3.36
N GLY A 179 3.19 -2.97 -2.69
CA GLY A 179 3.85 -4.18 -3.20
C GLY A 179 3.22 -4.65 -4.51
N LYS A 180 1.89 -4.70 -4.58
CA LYS A 180 1.15 -5.02 -5.82
C LYS A 180 1.47 -4.04 -6.95
N ALA A 181 1.50 -2.74 -6.65
CA ALA A 181 1.80 -1.71 -7.64
C ALA A 181 3.23 -1.84 -8.19
N LEU A 182 4.22 -2.13 -7.34
CA LEU A 182 5.61 -2.36 -7.74
C LEU A 182 5.74 -3.61 -8.62
N ILE A 183 5.16 -4.73 -8.19
CA ILE A 183 5.17 -5.99 -8.95
C ILE A 183 4.53 -5.77 -10.33
N ALA A 184 3.34 -5.16 -10.38
CA ALA A 184 2.66 -4.87 -11.64
C ALA A 184 3.50 -3.99 -12.57
N MET A 185 4.15 -2.97 -12.04
CA MET A 185 5.05 -2.08 -12.79
C MET A 185 6.23 -2.84 -13.38
N HIS A 186 6.90 -3.69 -12.61
CA HIS A 186 8.02 -4.49 -13.09
C HIS A 186 7.61 -5.57 -14.09
N LEU A 187 6.47 -6.25 -13.87
CA LEU A 187 5.91 -7.19 -14.84
C LEU A 187 5.61 -6.51 -16.19
N GLN A 188 5.01 -5.32 -16.15
CA GLN A 188 4.72 -4.54 -17.36
C GLN A 188 5.98 -4.14 -18.11
N ARG A 189 7.10 -3.93 -17.41
CA ARG A 189 8.42 -3.64 -18.03
C ARG A 189 9.09 -4.89 -18.60
N GLY A 190 8.61 -6.10 -18.28
CA GLY A 190 9.26 -7.37 -18.60
C GLY A 190 10.47 -7.69 -17.71
N ASP A 191 10.57 -7.09 -16.54
CA ASP A 191 11.64 -7.36 -15.57
C ASP A 191 11.48 -8.77 -14.95
N HIS A 192 12.61 -9.38 -14.56
CA HIS A 192 12.62 -10.68 -13.88
C HIS A 192 12.51 -10.47 -12.37
N ILE A 193 11.42 -10.92 -11.77
CA ILE A 193 11.12 -10.71 -10.36
C ILE A 193 11.62 -11.90 -9.53
N TYR A 194 12.33 -11.63 -8.44
CA TYR A 194 12.78 -12.60 -7.46
C TYR A 194 12.31 -12.22 -6.06
N PHE A 195 12.06 -13.23 -5.24
CA PHE A 195 11.69 -13.07 -3.82
C PHE A 195 12.79 -13.64 -2.96
N VAL A 196 13.34 -12.84 -2.02
CA VAL A 196 14.44 -13.25 -1.14
C VAL A 196 14.09 -12.91 0.29
N THR A 197 13.80 -13.92 1.10
CA THR A 197 13.38 -13.73 2.50
C THR A 197 14.40 -14.26 3.47
N GLY A 198 14.46 -13.67 4.68
CA GLY A 198 15.22 -14.18 5.81
C GLY A 198 14.60 -15.40 6.50
N ARG A 199 13.43 -15.87 6.08
CA ARG A 199 12.81 -17.07 6.63
C ARG A 199 13.70 -18.28 6.45
N SER A 200 13.65 -19.21 7.39
CA SER A 200 14.32 -20.51 7.24
C SER A 200 13.58 -21.37 6.23
N ALA A 201 14.34 -22.05 5.38
CA ALA A 201 13.76 -22.98 4.39
C ALA A 201 13.11 -24.19 5.08
N THR A 202 12.07 -24.73 4.46
CA THR A 202 11.34 -25.92 4.85
C THR A 202 11.31 -26.92 3.69
N LYS A 203 10.90 -28.17 3.94
CA LYS A 203 10.87 -29.19 2.88
C LYS A 203 9.87 -28.86 1.78
N THR A 204 8.75 -28.28 2.15
CA THR A 204 7.70 -27.78 1.27
C THR A 204 7.37 -26.36 1.67
N GLU A 205 6.78 -25.59 0.76
CA GLU A 205 6.34 -24.23 1.04
C GLU A 205 5.13 -23.87 0.15
N THR A 206 4.29 -23.00 0.62
CA THR A 206 3.17 -22.42 -0.11
C THR A 206 3.30 -20.90 -0.30
N VAL A 207 4.42 -20.34 0.14
CA VAL A 207 4.69 -18.89 0.10
C VAL A 207 4.73 -18.40 -1.35
N SER A 208 5.39 -19.15 -2.25
CA SER A 208 5.45 -18.83 -3.68
C SER A 208 4.04 -18.73 -4.29
N GLN A 209 3.17 -19.70 -3.99
CA GLN A 209 1.79 -19.70 -4.47
C GLN A 209 0.98 -18.54 -3.84
N THR A 210 1.18 -18.27 -2.57
CA THR A 210 0.54 -17.14 -1.87
C THR A 210 0.93 -15.81 -2.53
N LEU A 211 2.21 -15.59 -2.83
CA LEU A 211 2.68 -14.39 -3.52
C LEU A 211 2.14 -14.30 -4.94
N GLN A 212 2.13 -15.42 -5.67
CA GLN A 212 1.55 -15.47 -7.01
C GLN A 212 0.12 -14.94 -7.03
N GLN A 213 -0.72 -15.46 -6.14
CA GLN A 213 -2.11 -15.08 -6.03
C GLN A 213 -2.29 -13.64 -5.52
N ALA A 214 -1.60 -13.28 -4.44
CA ALA A 214 -1.72 -11.98 -3.79
C ALA A 214 -1.25 -10.82 -4.67
N MET A 215 -0.21 -11.04 -5.48
CA MET A 215 0.43 -10.04 -6.35
C MET A 215 -0.01 -10.15 -7.83
N ASN A 216 -0.92 -11.08 -8.16
CA ASN A 216 -1.39 -11.35 -9.52
C ASN A 216 -0.26 -11.64 -10.52
N ILE A 217 0.70 -12.49 -10.12
CA ILE A 217 1.86 -12.84 -10.97
C ILE A 217 1.45 -13.96 -11.94
N PRO A 218 1.67 -13.81 -13.26
CA PRO A 218 1.48 -14.88 -14.22
C PRO A 218 2.33 -16.11 -13.86
N ALA A 219 1.78 -17.32 -14.04
CA ALA A 219 2.45 -18.55 -13.61
C ALA A 219 3.80 -18.79 -14.31
N ASP A 220 3.92 -18.34 -15.54
CA ASP A 220 5.16 -18.42 -16.35
C ASP A 220 6.20 -17.36 -15.97
N GLN A 221 5.85 -16.38 -15.14
CA GLN A 221 6.74 -15.33 -14.65
C GLN A 221 7.05 -15.47 -13.15
N LEU A 222 6.50 -16.48 -12.49
CA LEU A 222 6.76 -16.74 -11.08
C LEU A 222 8.11 -17.45 -10.90
N ASN A 223 9.02 -16.81 -10.18
CA ASN A 223 10.20 -17.47 -9.64
C ASN A 223 9.90 -17.98 -8.23
N PRO A 224 10.34 -19.20 -7.86
CA PRO A 224 10.21 -19.70 -6.50
C PRO A 224 10.89 -18.78 -5.48
N VAL A 225 10.34 -18.74 -4.27
CA VAL A 225 10.91 -17.97 -3.16
C VAL A 225 12.29 -18.50 -2.79
N ILE A 226 13.24 -17.61 -2.59
CA ILE A 226 14.58 -17.89 -2.10
C ILE A 226 14.56 -17.67 -0.58
N PHE A 227 14.70 -18.75 0.17
CA PHE A 227 14.81 -18.74 1.63
C PHE A 227 16.28 -18.59 2.00
N ALA A 228 16.73 -17.36 2.21
CA ALA A 228 18.11 -17.04 2.53
C ALA A 228 18.50 -17.48 3.97
N GLY A 229 17.49 -17.61 4.83
CA GLY A 229 17.70 -17.85 6.25
C GLY A 229 18.34 -16.66 6.97
N ASP A 230 18.67 -16.86 8.24
CA ASP A 230 19.38 -15.89 9.07
C ASP A 230 20.63 -16.54 9.66
N GLN A 231 21.77 -15.86 9.57
CA GLN A 231 23.03 -16.28 10.15
C GLN A 231 23.67 -15.12 10.90
N PRO A 232 24.05 -15.30 12.18
CA PRO A 232 24.67 -14.23 12.96
C PRO A 232 25.92 -13.65 12.30
N GLY A 233 25.97 -12.33 12.18
CA GLY A 233 27.12 -11.62 11.62
C GLY A 233 27.25 -11.65 10.11
N GLN A 234 26.33 -12.28 9.39
CA GLN A 234 26.34 -12.35 7.93
C GLN A 234 25.01 -11.93 7.34
N ASN A 235 25.03 -11.10 6.31
CA ASN A 235 23.83 -10.78 5.52
C ASN A 235 23.63 -11.86 4.43
N THR A 236 22.82 -12.85 4.75
CA THR A 236 22.61 -14.02 3.88
C THR A 236 21.95 -13.69 2.54
N LYS A 237 21.31 -12.52 2.41
CA LYS A 237 20.68 -12.09 1.14
C LYS A 237 21.70 -11.69 0.08
N VAL A 238 22.86 -11.14 0.46
CA VAL A 238 23.89 -10.62 -0.46
C VAL A 238 24.27 -11.64 -1.55
N GLN A 239 24.51 -12.88 -1.19
CA GLN A 239 24.87 -13.92 -2.16
C GLN A 239 23.80 -14.13 -3.23
N TRP A 240 22.52 -14.08 -2.86
CA TRP A 240 21.41 -14.30 -3.77
C TRP A 240 21.17 -13.11 -4.69
N LEU A 241 21.28 -11.89 -4.16
CA LEU A 241 21.20 -10.66 -4.96
C LEU A 241 22.31 -10.68 -6.02
N LYS A 242 23.52 -11.07 -5.66
CA LYS A 242 24.66 -11.20 -6.57
C LYS A 242 24.46 -12.30 -7.60
N GLU A 243 24.05 -13.52 -7.16
CA GLU A 243 23.84 -14.67 -8.06
C GLU A 243 22.79 -14.37 -9.12
N LYS A 244 21.68 -13.76 -8.74
CA LYS A 244 20.60 -13.37 -9.66
C LYS A 244 20.87 -12.07 -10.41
N GLN A 245 22.03 -11.44 -10.21
CA GLN A 245 22.44 -10.20 -10.86
C GLN A 245 21.41 -9.06 -10.74
N MET A 246 20.75 -8.99 -9.57
CA MET A 246 19.71 -8.00 -9.32
C MET A 246 20.28 -6.57 -9.46
N LYS A 247 19.45 -5.66 -9.96
CA LYS A 247 19.79 -4.24 -10.13
C LYS A 247 19.07 -3.37 -9.10
N ILE A 248 17.94 -3.85 -8.61
CA ILE A 248 17.12 -3.19 -7.58
C ILE A 248 16.74 -4.24 -6.54
N PHE A 249 16.78 -3.85 -5.27
CA PHE A 249 16.23 -4.66 -4.19
C PHE A 249 15.30 -3.82 -3.32
N TYR A 250 14.10 -4.33 -3.11
CA TYR A 250 13.06 -3.71 -2.28
C TYR A 250 12.97 -4.45 -0.94
N GLY A 251 13.01 -3.71 0.14
CA GLY A 251 12.87 -4.29 1.47
C GLY A 251 12.48 -3.27 2.53
N ASP A 252 12.07 -3.74 3.69
CA ASP A 252 11.68 -2.89 4.81
C ASP A 252 12.78 -2.78 5.89
N ALA A 253 13.65 -3.80 5.97
CA ALA A 253 14.67 -3.89 7.00
C ALA A 253 16.00 -3.22 6.60
N ASP A 254 16.78 -2.80 7.61
CA ASP A 254 18.12 -2.27 7.37
C ASP A 254 19.03 -3.28 6.67
N GLY A 255 18.83 -4.58 6.94
CA GLY A 255 19.57 -5.65 6.28
C GLY A 255 19.36 -5.66 4.77
N ASP A 256 18.16 -5.35 4.28
CA ASP A 256 17.82 -5.31 2.86
C ASP A 256 18.58 -4.19 2.15
N ILE A 257 18.54 -3.00 2.75
CA ILE A 257 19.21 -1.83 2.21
C ILE A 257 20.74 -2.02 2.22
N LYS A 258 21.29 -2.55 3.31
CA LYS A 258 22.72 -2.85 3.43
C LYS A 258 23.17 -3.91 2.41
N ALA A 259 22.35 -4.95 2.15
CA ALA A 259 22.66 -5.94 1.12
C ALA A 259 22.76 -5.31 -0.28
N ALA A 260 21.83 -4.42 -0.59
CA ALA A 260 21.85 -3.68 -1.86
C ALA A 260 23.08 -2.76 -1.96
N GLN A 261 23.39 -2.02 -0.89
CA GLN A 261 24.53 -1.11 -0.83
C GLN A 261 25.87 -1.83 -0.96
N GLU A 262 26.03 -2.99 -0.31
CA GLU A 262 27.24 -3.82 -0.41
C GLU A 262 27.56 -4.23 -1.84
N LEU A 263 26.52 -4.43 -2.66
CA LEU A 263 26.66 -4.81 -4.07
C LEU A 263 26.64 -3.61 -5.04
N GLY A 264 26.47 -2.38 -4.52
CA GLY A 264 26.35 -1.18 -5.33
C GLY A 264 25.10 -1.17 -6.21
N ILE A 265 24.05 -1.87 -5.82
CA ILE A 265 22.74 -1.87 -6.50
C ILE A 265 21.76 -0.94 -5.79
N ARG A 266 20.68 -0.58 -6.46
CA ARG A 266 19.65 0.31 -5.91
C ARG A 266 18.84 -0.39 -4.81
N GLY A 267 18.96 0.07 -3.57
CA GLY A 267 18.15 -0.37 -2.44
C GLY A 267 17.02 0.62 -2.20
N ILE A 268 15.78 0.15 -2.20
CA ILE A 268 14.59 0.99 -2.01
C ILE A 268 13.79 0.45 -0.82
N ARG A 269 13.55 1.32 0.16
CA ARG A 269 12.84 0.95 1.39
C ARG A 269 11.34 1.09 1.26
N LEU A 270 10.63 0.04 1.66
CA LEU A 270 9.23 0.12 2.03
C LEU A 270 9.12 0.38 3.55
N LEU A 271 8.14 1.19 3.94
CA LEU A 271 7.92 1.45 5.36
C LEU A 271 7.33 0.22 6.05
N ARG A 272 7.92 -0.18 7.16
CA ARG A 272 7.34 -1.18 8.04
C ARG A 272 6.13 -0.59 8.75
N SER A 273 5.05 -1.34 8.83
CA SER A 273 3.83 -0.93 9.50
C SER A 273 4.07 -0.64 10.99
N ALA A 274 3.42 0.38 11.53
CA ALA A 274 3.56 0.77 12.94
C ALA A 274 3.11 -0.32 13.93
N ASN A 275 2.24 -1.23 13.51
CA ASN A 275 1.77 -2.38 14.28
C ASN A 275 2.49 -3.70 13.93
N SER A 276 3.59 -3.64 13.18
CA SER A 276 4.44 -4.82 13.00
C SER A 276 4.92 -5.38 14.34
N THR A 277 4.95 -6.70 14.42
CA THR A 277 5.51 -7.41 15.59
C THR A 277 7.04 -7.43 15.59
N TYR A 278 7.67 -7.14 14.46
CA TYR A 278 9.12 -7.13 14.33
C TYR A 278 9.69 -5.77 14.75
N ARG A 279 10.27 -5.72 15.94
CA ARG A 279 10.80 -4.52 16.58
C ARG A 279 12.32 -4.57 16.77
N PRO A 280 13.00 -3.40 16.83
CA PRO A 280 12.48 -2.04 16.64
C PRO A 280 12.10 -1.76 15.18
N LEU A 281 11.27 -0.72 14.95
CA LEU A 281 11.01 -0.26 13.58
C LEU A 281 12.27 0.36 12.99
N PRO A 282 12.62 0.06 11.73
CA PRO A 282 13.72 0.71 11.05
C PRO A 282 13.51 2.23 10.93
N LEU A 283 14.58 3.00 11.07
CA LEU A 283 14.53 4.43 10.84
C LEU A 283 14.66 4.70 9.33
N ALA A 284 13.57 5.07 8.69
CA ALA A 284 13.52 5.33 7.26
C ALA A 284 14.50 6.45 6.85
N GLY A 285 15.26 6.22 5.78
CA GLY A 285 16.25 7.17 5.26
C GLY A 285 17.57 7.22 6.03
N ALA A 286 17.71 6.47 7.14
CA ALA A 286 18.92 6.50 7.96
C ALA A 286 20.18 6.00 7.26
N LEU A 287 20.02 5.21 6.20
CA LEU A 287 21.11 4.69 5.39
C LEU A 287 21.30 5.46 4.07
N GLY A 288 20.60 6.57 3.87
CA GLY A 288 20.62 7.38 2.65
C GLY A 288 19.85 6.77 1.48
N GLU A 289 19.03 5.79 1.76
CA GLU A 289 18.21 5.08 0.78
C GLU A 289 16.99 5.89 0.33
N GLU A 290 16.46 5.53 -0.85
CA GLU A 290 15.13 5.96 -1.27
C GLU A 290 14.07 5.26 -0.42
N VAL A 291 13.03 6.01 -0.04
CA VAL A 291 11.92 5.49 0.78
C VAL A 291 10.60 5.73 0.06
N ILE A 292 9.81 4.68 -0.12
CA ILE A 292 8.51 4.81 -0.81
C ILE A 292 7.49 5.44 0.14
N VAL A 293 6.87 6.52 -0.34
CA VAL A 293 5.80 7.22 0.41
C VAL A 293 4.60 6.30 0.63
N ASN A 294 3.96 6.39 1.80
CA ASN A 294 2.73 5.66 2.14
C ASN A 294 2.81 4.14 1.93
N SER A 295 4.00 3.56 2.11
CA SER A 295 4.25 2.14 1.84
C SER A 295 4.07 1.22 3.05
N GLN A 296 3.38 1.68 4.10
CA GLN A 296 3.13 0.88 5.32
C GLN A 296 2.14 -0.26 5.08
N TYR A 297 1.18 -0.07 4.11
CA TYR A 297 0.06 -0.98 3.84
C TYR A 297 -0.15 -1.25 2.35
#